data_32dbdc76234a4401875e8ece081cebad
#
_entry.id   32dbdc76234a4401875e8ece081cebad
#
_cell.length_a   1.000
_cell.length_b   1.000
_cell.length_c   1.000
_cell.angle_alpha   90.00
_cell.angle_beta   90.00
_cell.angle_gamma   90.00
#
_symmetry.space_group_name_H-M   'P 1'
#
loop_
_entity.id
_entity.type
_entity.pdbx_description
1 polymer ?
#
loop_
_entity_poly.entity_id
_entity_poly.type
_entity_poly.pdbx_seq_one_letter_code
_entity_poly.pdbx_strand_id
1 'polypeptide(L)'
;VISVFDMFKVGIGPSSSHTVGPMKAGKEFVDDLVSQDLIASVTRVAVDVYGSLSLTGKGHHTDIAIIMGLAGNAPATVDIDSIPGFIREVEETGRLPLANGLKVVDFPAESMHFSNDNLSLHENGMTIHAFAGDKEIYRKTYYSIGGGFIVDEENFGKSVLDSQPVSYPYASAEELLKHCKETGLSISSLMMKNELDLHTQAEISAYFADVYKTMQECIEHGLNTEGVLPGPLRVPRRAASLNRLLTSSNSLSNDPMKVVDLINMFALAVNEENAAGGRVVTAPTNGACGIVPAVLAYYDRCIEKVTPEIYTRYFLASGAIGILYKMNASISGAEVGCQGEVGVACSMAAAGLAELLGASLNKSVLLLKSVWSIT
;
A
#
# COMPACT_ATOMS: atom_id res chain seq x y z
N VAL A 1 1.15 7.00 -17.63
CA VAL A 1 1.47 5.55 -17.55
C VAL A 1 1.67 5.18 -16.09
N ILE A 2 1.08 4.06 -15.65
CA ILE A 2 1.25 3.51 -14.31
C ILE A 2 2.52 2.67 -14.31
N SER A 3 3.43 2.93 -13.38
CA SER A 3 4.62 2.13 -13.15
C SER A 3 4.29 0.87 -12.34
N VAL A 4 5.06 -0.20 -12.48
CA VAL A 4 5.02 -1.35 -11.57
C VAL A 4 5.29 -0.92 -10.13
N PHE A 5 6.08 0.12 -9.91
CA PHE A 5 6.30 0.69 -8.57
C PHE A 5 5.01 1.11 -7.88
N ASP A 6 4.02 1.57 -8.64
CA ASP A 6 2.73 1.98 -8.10
C ASP A 6 1.89 0.82 -7.55
N MET A 7 2.22 -0.41 -7.95
CA MET A 7 1.55 -1.62 -7.46
C MET A 7 2.17 -2.17 -6.18
N PHE A 8 3.39 -1.75 -5.84
CA PHE A 8 4.13 -2.20 -4.66
C PHE A 8 4.71 -1.01 -3.92
N LYS A 9 4.04 -0.58 -2.86
CA LYS A 9 4.50 0.59 -2.07
C LYS A 9 4.76 0.18 -0.64
N VAL A 10 5.96 0.46 -0.16
CA VAL A 10 6.29 0.32 1.26
C VAL A 10 5.47 1.35 2.06
N GLY A 11 4.81 0.89 3.10
CA GLY A 11 3.95 1.72 3.92
C GLY A 11 3.66 1.09 5.27
N ILE A 12 2.56 1.50 5.85
CA ILE A 12 2.09 1.01 7.15
C ILE A 12 0.62 0.59 7.06
N GLY A 13 0.23 -0.36 7.91
CA GLY A 13 -1.17 -0.69 8.10
C GLY A 13 -1.93 0.33 8.96
N PRO A 14 -3.24 0.14 9.09
CA PRO A 14 -4.00 -0.99 8.51
C PRO A 14 -4.61 -0.75 7.11
N SER A 15 -4.69 0.49 6.62
CA SER A 15 -5.44 0.79 5.40
C SER A 15 -4.66 1.68 4.44
N SER A 16 -4.68 1.35 3.15
CA SER A 16 -4.09 2.21 2.12
C SER A 16 -4.89 3.50 1.92
N SER A 17 -6.22 3.43 1.92
CA SER A 17 -7.09 4.61 1.73
C SER A 17 -7.28 5.44 3.01
N HIS A 18 -7.35 4.80 4.18
CA HIS A 18 -7.70 5.45 5.45
C HIS A 18 -6.51 5.72 6.38
N THR A 19 -5.33 5.19 6.08
CA THR A 19 -4.10 5.42 6.84
C THR A 19 -3.00 6.02 5.95
N VAL A 20 -2.57 5.30 4.93
CA VAL A 20 -1.46 5.71 4.04
C VAL A 20 -1.79 6.99 3.29
N GLY A 21 -2.97 7.07 2.66
CA GLY A 21 -3.41 8.26 1.94
C GLY A 21 -3.46 9.51 2.82
N PRO A 22 -4.15 9.48 3.97
CA PRO A 22 -4.16 10.59 4.91
C PRO A 22 -2.78 11.00 5.44
N MET A 23 -1.87 10.08 5.70
CA MET A 23 -0.50 10.43 6.08
C MET A 23 0.22 11.18 4.97
N LYS A 24 0.10 10.73 3.73
CA LYS A 24 0.65 11.44 2.56
C LYS A 24 0.08 12.84 2.43
N ALA A 25 -1.23 12.99 2.61
CA ALA A 25 -1.89 14.30 2.54
C ALA A 25 -1.33 15.27 3.59
N GLY A 26 -1.17 14.83 4.83
CA GLY A 26 -0.54 15.62 5.89
C GLY A 26 0.90 16.01 5.55
N LYS A 27 1.68 15.08 5.03
CA LYS A 27 3.07 15.33 4.59
C LYS A 27 3.13 16.33 3.44
N GLU A 28 2.33 16.15 2.41
CA GLU A 28 2.27 17.06 1.27
C GLU A 28 1.85 18.48 1.68
N PHE A 29 0.91 18.59 2.60
CA PHE A 29 0.48 19.89 3.12
C PHE A 29 1.60 20.68 3.78
N VAL A 30 2.38 20.04 4.66
CA VAL A 30 3.52 20.72 5.30
C VAL A 30 4.67 20.95 4.34
N ASP A 31 4.88 20.10 3.37
CA ASP A 31 5.86 20.32 2.30
C ASP A 31 5.50 21.57 1.47
N ASP A 32 4.20 21.77 1.18
CA ASP A 32 3.71 23.01 0.54
C ASP A 32 3.96 24.23 1.41
N LEU A 33 3.70 24.17 2.72
CA LEU A 33 3.98 25.28 3.64
C LEU A 33 5.45 25.66 3.65
N VAL A 34 6.35 24.68 3.60
CA VAL A 34 7.80 24.91 3.54
C VAL A 34 8.19 25.50 2.19
N SER A 35 7.72 24.93 1.09
CA SER A 35 8.10 25.38 -0.26
C SER A 35 7.60 26.80 -0.60
N GLN A 36 6.51 27.22 0.02
CA GLN A 36 5.91 28.55 -0.16
C GLN A 36 6.33 29.57 0.91
N ASP A 37 7.31 29.21 1.76
CA ASP A 37 7.78 30.06 2.86
C ASP A 37 6.69 30.49 3.86
N LEU A 38 5.66 29.68 4.03
CA LEU A 38 4.53 29.95 4.94
C LEU A 38 4.72 29.36 6.34
N ILE A 39 5.57 28.35 6.47
CA ILE A 39 5.68 27.55 7.70
C ILE A 39 6.00 28.38 8.94
N ALA A 40 6.86 29.39 8.83
CA ALA A 40 7.25 30.24 9.95
C ALA A 40 6.08 31.09 10.49
N SER A 41 5.10 31.40 9.67
CA SER A 41 3.94 32.21 10.02
C SER A 41 2.79 31.42 10.64
N VAL A 42 2.83 30.09 10.54
CA VAL A 42 1.74 29.23 11.05
C VAL A 42 1.75 29.20 12.56
N THR A 43 0.61 29.49 13.17
CA THR A 43 0.41 29.42 14.62
C THR A 43 -0.50 28.24 15.02
N ARG A 44 -1.40 27.84 14.12
CA ARG A 44 -2.37 26.77 14.36
C ARG A 44 -2.68 26.02 13.06
N VAL A 45 -2.92 24.72 13.18
CA VAL A 45 -3.41 23.86 12.09
C VAL A 45 -4.72 23.20 12.54
N ALA A 46 -5.66 23.08 11.62
CA ALA A 46 -6.92 22.36 11.82
C ALA A 46 -7.18 21.41 10.66
N VAL A 47 -7.87 20.32 10.92
CA VAL A 47 -8.20 19.28 9.94
C VAL A 47 -9.68 18.94 10.02
N ASP A 48 -10.37 18.99 8.88
CA ASP A 48 -11.72 18.46 8.71
C ASP A 48 -11.65 17.15 7.93
N VAL A 49 -12.18 16.09 8.53
CA VAL A 49 -12.26 14.75 7.93
C VAL A 49 -13.71 14.47 7.56
N TYR A 50 -13.95 14.00 6.33
CA TYR A 50 -15.29 13.82 5.78
C TYR A 50 -15.57 12.38 5.36
N GLY A 51 -16.85 12.08 5.21
CA GLY A 51 -17.35 10.86 4.58
C GLY A 51 -16.82 9.58 5.22
N SER A 52 -16.38 8.65 4.40
CA SER A 52 -15.86 7.35 4.87
C SER A 52 -14.62 7.49 5.76
N LEU A 53 -13.74 8.46 5.49
CA LEU A 53 -12.60 8.76 6.37
C LEU A 53 -13.03 9.16 7.78
N SER A 54 -14.14 9.86 7.91
CA SER A 54 -14.69 10.26 9.21
C SER A 54 -15.38 9.09 9.91
N LEU A 55 -16.23 8.36 9.21
CA LEU A 55 -17.04 7.29 9.77
C LEU A 55 -16.22 6.12 10.32
N THR A 56 -15.15 5.76 9.64
CA THR A 56 -14.30 4.61 9.98
C THR A 56 -12.89 5.02 10.40
N GLY A 57 -12.58 6.31 10.39
CA GLY A 57 -11.23 6.85 10.52
C GLY A 57 -10.54 6.48 11.82
N LYS A 58 -11.23 6.53 12.94
CA LYS A 58 -10.65 6.15 14.25
C LYS A 58 -10.25 4.67 14.30
N GLY A 59 -11.03 3.80 13.68
CA GLY A 59 -10.72 2.38 13.59
C GLY A 59 -9.53 2.08 12.66
N HIS A 60 -9.26 2.97 11.70
CA HIS A 60 -8.14 2.87 10.77
C HIS A 60 -6.97 3.81 11.10
N HIS A 61 -6.98 4.43 12.28
CA HIS A 61 -5.96 5.37 12.74
C HIS A 61 -5.74 6.56 11.79
N THR A 62 -6.82 7.06 11.16
CA THR A 62 -6.75 8.18 10.20
C THR A 62 -6.26 9.47 10.85
N ASP A 63 -6.72 9.78 12.07
CA ASP A 63 -6.27 10.90 12.88
C ASP A 63 -4.76 10.83 13.17
N ILE A 64 -4.31 9.69 13.64
CA ILE A 64 -2.89 9.43 13.91
C ILE A 64 -2.05 9.60 12.64
N ALA A 65 -2.52 9.05 11.52
CA ALA A 65 -1.83 9.13 10.23
C ALA A 65 -1.68 10.58 9.75
N ILE A 66 -2.72 11.39 9.86
CA ILE A 66 -2.68 12.81 9.48
C ILE A 66 -1.68 13.58 10.36
N ILE A 67 -1.72 13.38 11.66
CA ILE A 67 -0.80 14.01 12.61
C ILE A 67 0.65 13.64 12.29
N MET A 68 0.92 12.36 12.06
CA MET A 68 2.27 11.90 11.70
C MET A 68 2.73 12.48 10.36
N GLY A 69 1.83 12.62 9.39
CA GLY A 69 2.12 13.28 8.12
C GLY A 69 2.43 14.77 8.28
N LEU A 70 1.64 15.49 9.07
CA LEU A 70 1.88 16.91 9.41
C LEU A 70 3.22 17.10 10.15
N ALA A 71 3.62 16.14 10.96
CA ALA A 71 4.92 16.13 11.61
C ALA A 71 6.11 15.93 10.64
N GLY A 72 5.86 15.61 9.39
CA GLY A 72 6.86 15.41 8.34
C GLY A 72 7.16 13.96 8.00
N ASN A 73 6.41 13.00 8.51
CA ASN A 73 6.63 11.59 8.26
C ASN A 73 5.95 11.12 6.97
N ALA A 74 6.63 10.25 6.24
CA ALA A 74 6.08 9.53 5.11
C ALA A 74 5.74 8.07 5.52
N PRO A 75 4.72 7.45 4.91
CA PRO A 75 4.34 6.07 5.23
C PRO A 75 5.48 5.05 5.07
N ALA A 76 6.33 5.25 4.07
CA ALA A 76 7.44 4.34 3.78
C ALA A 76 8.58 4.37 4.82
N THR A 77 8.75 5.49 5.52
CA THR A 77 9.94 5.75 6.35
C THR A 77 9.63 6.07 7.81
N VAL A 78 8.38 6.26 8.17
CA VAL A 78 8.00 6.57 9.56
C VAL A 78 8.50 5.51 10.52
N ASP A 79 9.08 5.92 11.64
CA ASP A 79 9.42 5.02 12.74
C ASP A 79 8.13 4.63 13.49
N ILE A 80 7.67 3.41 13.25
CA ILE A 80 6.40 2.90 13.79
C ILE A 80 6.42 2.87 15.32
N ASP A 81 7.54 2.52 15.93
CA ASP A 81 7.67 2.42 17.38
C ASP A 81 7.59 3.79 18.07
N SER A 82 7.90 4.86 17.36
CA SER A 82 7.80 6.24 17.86
C SER A 82 6.38 6.80 17.86
N ILE A 83 5.47 6.23 17.08
CA ILE A 83 4.12 6.78 16.86
C ILE A 83 3.34 6.93 18.17
N PRO A 84 3.19 5.90 19.03
CA PRO A 84 2.37 6.02 20.26
C PRO A 84 2.87 7.12 21.21
N GLY A 85 4.18 7.24 21.37
CA GLY A 85 4.80 8.26 22.21
C GLY A 85 4.58 9.67 21.67
N PHE A 86 4.78 9.85 20.38
CA PHE A 86 4.58 11.13 19.70
C PHE A 86 3.12 11.61 19.80
N ILE A 87 2.17 10.75 19.51
CA ILE A 87 0.73 11.08 19.58
C ILE A 87 0.33 11.44 21.01
N ARG A 88 0.80 10.69 21.99
CA ARG A 88 0.53 10.99 23.41
C ARG A 88 1.04 12.38 23.79
N GLU A 89 2.24 12.74 23.37
CA GLU A 89 2.80 14.07 23.65
C GLU A 89 1.98 15.19 23.00
N VAL A 90 1.53 15.00 21.75
CA VAL A 90 0.62 15.95 21.08
C VAL A 90 -0.70 16.10 21.84
N GLU A 91 -1.30 15.01 22.26
CA GLU A 91 -2.56 15.02 23.03
C GLU A 91 -2.40 15.70 24.40
N GLU A 92 -1.32 15.42 25.11
CA GLU A 92 -1.06 16.00 26.44
C GLU A 92 -0.72 17.48 26.37
N THR A 93 0.04 17.93 25.38
CA THR A 93 0.50 19.31 25.27
C THR A 93 -0.40 20.23 24.46
N GLY A 94 -1.24 19.65 23.58
CA GLY A 94 -1.99 20.43 22.58
C GLY A 94 -1.09 21.13 21.56
N ARG A 95 0.15 20.65 21.39
CA ARG A 95 1.17 21.23 20.52
C ARG A 95 1.66 20.18 19.52
N LEU A 96 1.79 20.60 18.26
CA LEU A 96 2.26 19.74 17.18
C LEU A 96 3.50 20.31 16.52
N PRO A 97 4.65 19.61 16.57
CA PRO A 97 5.79 19.93 15.74
C PRO A 97 5.50 19.61 14.27
N LEU A 98 5.45 20.62 13.40
CA LEU A 98 5.27 20.46 11.95
C LEU A 98 6.61 20.26 11.24
N ALA A 99 6.57 19.52 10.11
CA ALA A 99 7.68 19.42 9.17
C ALA A 99 9.04 19.12 9.87
N ASN A 100 9.12 18.01 10.58
CA ASN A 100 10.32 17.58 11.33
C ASN A 100 10.79 18.59 12.38
N GLY A 101 9.86 19.29 13.02
CA GLY A 101 10.16 20.22 14.09
C GLY A 101 10.53 21.64 13.65
N LEU A 102 10.35 21.98 12.37
CA LEU A 102 10.60 23.35 11.88
C LEU A 102 9.72 24.40 12.55
N LYS A 103 8.51 24.06 12.90
CA LYS A 103 7.57 24.94 13.58
C LYS A 103 6.67 24.15 14.51
N VAL A 104 6.56 24.58 15.76
CA VAL A 104 5.59 24.03 16.72
C VAL A 104 4.35 24.91 16.71
N VAL A 105 3.20 24.30 16.53
CA VAL A 105 1.91 24.99 16.42
C VAL A 105 0.90 24.48 17.45
N ASP A 106 -0.16 25.24 17.69
CA ASP A 106 -1.28 24.79 18.48
C ASP A 106 -2.08 23.70 17.72
N PHE A 107 -2.29 22.59 18.38
CA PHE A 107 -3.08 21.47 17.87
C PHE A 107 -3.84 20.79 19.02
N PRO A 108 -4.81 21.49 19.63
CA PRO A 108 -5.68 20.88 20.63
C PRO A 108 -6.60 19.82 19.99
N ALA A 109 -7.29 19.03 20.80
CA ALA A 109 -8.14 17.94 20.33
C ALA A 109 -9.21 18.40 19.32
N GLU A 110 -9.72 19.62 19.48
CA GLU A 110 -10.73 20.22 18.60
C GLU A 110 -10.20 20.55 17.21
N SER A 111 -8.89 20.59 17.02
CA SER A 111 -8.27 20.82 15.71
C SER A 111 -8.50 19.68 14.73
N MET A 112 -8.76 18.46 15.21
CA MET A 112 -9.15 17.31 14.42
C MET A 112 -10.66 17.13 14.49
N HIS A 113 -11.37 17.55 13.44
CA HIS A 113 -12.82 17.51 13.35
C HIS A 113 -13.29 16.39 12.41
N PHE A 114 -14.05 15.44 12.95
CA PHE A 114 -14.69 14.37 12.18
C PHE A 114 -16.11 14.80 11.82
N SER A 115 -16.31 15.22 10.56
CA SER A 115 -17.61 15.66 10.06
C SER A 115 -18.49 14.47 9.67
N ASN A 116 -19.79 14.65 9.78
CA ASN A 116 -20.78 13.71 9.26
C ASN A 116 -21.13 13.98 7.78
N ASP A 117 -20.58 15.03 7.21
CA ASP A 117 -20.86 15.43 5.83
C ASP A 117 -19.95 14.70 4.85
N ASN A 118 -20.40 14.63 3.60
CA ASN A 118 -19.60 14.15 2.47
C ASN A 118 -19.20 15.33 1.59
N LEU A 119 -17.98 15.31 1.07
CA LEU A 119 -17.59 16.18 -0.02
C LEU A 119 -18.12 15.64 -1.34
N SER A 120 -18.38 16.54 -2.29
CA SER A 120 -19.08 16.20 -3.53
C SER A 120 -18.30 15.33 -4.51
N LEU A 121 -16.97 15.38 -4.46
CA LEU A 121 -16.12 14.71 -5.45
C LEU A 121 -15.80 13.24 -5.10
N HIS A 122 -15.62 12.94 -3.82
CA HIS A 122 -15.29 11.60 -3.36
C HIS A 122 -15.59 11.43 -1.87
N GLU A 123 -15.94 10.22 -1.46
CA GLU A 123 -16.28 9.91 -0.05
C GLU A 123 -15.08 9.97 0.92
N ASN A 124 -13.85 9.82 0.42
CA ASN A 124 -12.63 9.86 1.24
C ASN A 124 -11.96 11.23 1.17
N GLY A 125 -12.67 12.27 1.61
CA GLY A 125 -12.20 13.64 1.59
C GLY A 125 -11.68 14.14 2.92
N MET A 126 -10.71 15.07 2.87
CA MET A 126 -10.20 15.80 4.03
C MET A 126 -9.71 17.18 3.61
N THR A 127 -9.87 18.16 4.49
CA THR A 127 -9.37 19.53 4.30
C THR A 127 -8.44 19.89 5.44
N ILE A 128 -7.26 20.40 5.11
CA ILE A 128 -6.27 20.85 6.09
C ILE A 128 -6.15 22.37 5.99
N HIS A 129 -6.17 23.05 7.13
CA HIS A 129 -6.12 24.51 7.26
C HIS A 129 -4.90 24.93 8.06
N ALA A 130 -4.18 25.94 7.60
CA ALA A 130 -3.13 26.62 8.36
C ALA A 130 -3.51 28.06 8.64
N PHE A 131 -3.36 28.48 9.89
CA PHE A 131 -3.70 29.82 10.36
C PHE A 131 -2.47 30.55 10.89
N ALA A 132 -2.43 31.86 10.62
CA ALA A 132 -1.55 32.81 11.31
C ALA A 132 -2.44 33.71 12.18
N GLY A 133 -2.49 33.43 13.49
CA GLY A 133 -3.50 34.01 14.35
C GLY A 133 -4.92 33.56 13.91
N ASP A 134 -5.79 34.53 13.68
CA ASP A 134 -7.17 34.25 13.22
C ASP A 134 -7.31 34.16 11.70
N LYS A 135 -6.24 34.43 10.97
CA LYS A 135 -6.26 34.43 9.50
C LYS A 135 -5.83 33.08 8.95
N GLU A 136 -6.70 32.46 8.11
CA GLU A 136 -6.31 31.32 7.29
C GLU A 136 -5.35 31.77 6.19
N ILE A 137 -4.13 31.23 6.19
CA ILE A 137 -3.09 31.57 5.23
C ILE A 137 -2.86 30.51 4.17
N TYR A 138 -3.30 29.28 4.43
CA TYR A 138 -3.25 28.17 3.47
C TYR A 138 -4.31 27.14 3.79
N ARG A 139 -4.93 26.59 2.75
CA ARG A 139 -5.93 25.53 2.83
C ARG A 139 -5.82 24.62 1.63
N LYS A 140 -5.92 23.32 1.84
CA LYS A 140 -5.95 22.35 0.75
C LYS A 140 -6.87 21.18 1.07
N THR A 141 -7.65 20.76 0.10
CA THR A 141 -8.52 19.60 0.18
C THR A 141 -7.91 18.45 -0.59
N TYR A 142 -7.86 17.29 0.04
CA TYR A 142 -7.31 16.05 -0.53
C TYR A 142 -8.37 14.96 -0.55
N TYR A 143 -8.25 14.09 -1.53
CA TYR A 143 -9.05 12.88 -1.64
C TYR A 143 -8.13 11.66 -1.68
N SER A 144 -8.42 10.67 -0.83
CA SER A 144 -7.72 9.38 -0.84
C SER A 144 -8.48 8.41 -1.74
N ILE A 145 -7.92 8.13 -2.92
CA ILE A 145 -8.59 7.41 -4.01
C ILE A 145 -8.28 5.91 -4.07
N GLY A 146 -7.75 5.35 -2.98
CA GLY A 146 -7.40 3.93 -2.88
C GLY A 146 -5.95 3.64 -3.25
N GLY A 147 -5.44 2.48 -2.80
CA GLY A 147 -4.06 2.06 -3.07
C GLY A 147 -2.96 2.99 -2.52
N GLY A 148 -3.29 3.88 -1.59
CA GLY A 148 -2.39 4.90 -1.08
C GLY A 148 -2.17 6.09 -2.02
N PHE A 149 -2.98 6.23 -3.06
CA PHE A 149 -2.99 7.40 -3.93
C PHE A 149 -3.83 8.52 -3.32
N ILE A 150 -3.34 9.74 -3.46
CA ILE A 150 -4.06 10.97 -3.11
C ILE A 150 -4.12 11.91 -4.30
N VAL A 151 -5.18 12.68 -4.37
CA VAL A 151 -5.33 13.81 -5.30
C VAL A 151 -5.85 15.01 -4.54
N ASP A 152 -5.44 16.21 -4.93
CA ASP A 152 -6.05 17.42 -4.44
C ASP A 152 -7.32 17.77 -5.25
N GLU A 153 -8.12 18.70 -4.72
CA GLU A 153 -9.39 19.08 -5.32
C GLU A 153 -9.20 19.66 -6.74
N GLU A 154 -8.13 20.42 -6.98
CA GLU A 154 -7.85 21.05 -8.27
C GLU A 154 -7.51 20.04 -9.37
N ASN A 155 -6.88 18.91 -8.97
CA ASN A 155 -6.43 17.87 -9.89
C ASN A 155 -7.38 16.67 -9.96
N PHE A 156 -8.47 16.69 -9.20
CA PHE A 156 -9.44 15.60 -9.20
C PHE A 156 -10.07 15.39 -10.59
N GLY A 157 -10.03 14.14 -11.06
CA GLY A 157 -10.57 13.78 -12.38
C GLY A 157 -9.72 14.21 -13.58
N LYS A 158 -8.64 14.96 -13.37
CA LYS A 158 -7.66 15.20 -14.42
C LYS A 158 -6.83 13.94 -14.60
N SER A 159 -6.87 13.35 -15.80
CA SER A 159 -5.88 12.33 -16.14
C SER A 159 -4.51 12.99 -16.07
N VAL A 160 -3.55 12.32 -15.43
CA VAL A 160 -2.14 12.72 -15.46
C VAL A 160 -1.66 12.51 -16.90
N LEU A 161 -1.93 13.48 -17.77
CA LEU A 161 -1.58 13.45 -19.19
C LEU A 161 -0.07 13.63 -19.45
N ASP A 162 0.73 13.87 -18.40
CA ASP A 162 2.20 13.92 -18.46
C ASP A 162 2.87 12.58 -18.16
N SER A 163 2.27 11.50 -18.59
CA SER A 163 2.94 10.21 -18.53
C SER A 163 3.97 10.12 -19.63
N GLN A 164 5.24 9.94 -19.28
CA GLN A 164 6.26 9.56 -20.24
C GLN A 164 5.77 8.36 -21.05
N PRO A 165 5.88 8.39 -22.39
CA PRO A 165 5.51 7.25 -23.19
C PRO A 165 6.41 6.06 -22.88
N VAL A 166 5.84 4.87 -22.80
CA VAL A 166 6.59 3.62 -22.66
C VAL A 166 6.67 2.91 -24.01
N SER A 167 7.67 2.04 -24.18
CA SER A 167 7.91 1.32 -25.43
C SER A 167 6.75 0.40 -25.82
N TYR A 168 6.09 -0.21 -24.85
CA TYR A 168 5.01 -1.17 -25.07
C TYR A 168 3.77 -0.82 -24.22
N PRO A 169 3.03 0.24 -24.59
CA PRO A 169 1.82 0.61 -23.86
C PRO A 169 0.73 -0.44 -24.07
N TYR A 170 -0.06 -0.70 -23.04
CA TYR A 170 -1.21 -1.60 -23.11
C TYR A 170 -2.32 -1.11 -22.18
N ALA A 171 -3.57 -1.31 -22.59
CA ALA A 171 -4.75 -1.03 -21.80
C ALA A 171 -5.60 -2.29 -21.57
N SER A 172 -5.29 -3.38 -22.25
CA SER A 172 -5.98 -4.67 -22.11
C SER A 172 -4.97 -5.83 -22.06
N ALA A 173 -5.45 -6.97 -21.56
CA ALA A 173 -4.67 -8.20 -21.57
C ALA A 173 -4.33 -8.65 -23.00
N GLU A 174 -5.22 -8.39 -23.94
CA GLU A 174 -5.03 -8.72 -25.35
C GLU A 174 -3.87 -7.94 -25.95
N GLU A 175 -3.77 -6.64 -25.67
CA GLU A 175 -2.66 -5.80 -26.13
C GLU A 175 -1.34 -6.23 -25.48
N LEU A 176 -1.33 -6.54 -24.18
CA LEU A 176 -0.14 -7.04 -23.49
C LEU A 176 0.36 -8.34 -24.13
N LEU A 177 -0.54 -9.29 -24.39
CA LEU A 177 -0.21 -10.56 -25.04
C LEU A 177 0.25 -10.39 -26.49
N LYS A 178 -0.36 -9.45 -27.23
CA LYS A 178 0.05 -9.10 -28.57
C LYS A 178 1.49 -8.61 -28.60
N HIS A 179 1.86 -7.70 -27.72
CA HIS A 179 3.23 -7.23 -27.58
C HIS A 179 4.21 -8.37 -27.26
N CYS A 180 3.85 -9.26 -26.34
CA CYS A 180 4.67 -10.44 -26.03
C CYS A 180 4.85 -11.37 -27.23
N LYS A 181 3.79 -11.59 -28.02
CA LYS A 181 3.83 -12.41 -29.25
C LYS A 181 4.72 -11.79 -30.33
N GLU A 182 4.55 -10.50 -30.58
CA GLU A 182 5.30 -9.78 -31.63
C GLU A 182 6.78 -9.65 -31.32
N THR A 183 7.14 -9.49 -30.04
CA THR A 183 8.52 -9.31 -29.59
C THR A 183 9.22 -10.61 -29.21
N GLY A 184 8.48 -11.68 -28.95
CA GLY A 184 9.01 -12.92 -28.39
C GLY A 184 9.44 -12.80 -26.92
N LEU A 185 9.06 -11.71 -26.24
CA LEU A 185 9.39 -11.46 -24.83
C LEU A 185 8.36 -12.07 -23.88
N SER A 186 8.82 -12.48 -22.71
CA SER A 186 7.94 -12.78 -21.58
C SER A 186 7.30 -11.51 -21.04
N ILE A 187 6.26 -11.65 -20.22
CA ILE A 187 5.62 -10.48 -19.56
C ILE A 187 6.64 -9.71 -18.72
N SER A 188 7.46 -10.39 -17.92
CA SER A 188 8.47 -9.70 -17.10
C SER A 188 9.52 -8.97 -17.93
N SER A 189 9.98 -9.55 -19.03
CA SER A 189 10.95 -8.92 -19.93
C SER A 189 10.36 -7.71 -20.66
N LEU A 190 9.11 -7.78 -21.07
CA LEU A 190 8.39 -6.66 -21.68
C LEU A 190 8.22 -5.52 -20.67
N MET A 191 7.81 -5.84 -19.46
CA MET A 191 7.63 -4.86 -18.39
C MET A 191 8.95 -4.22 -17.95
N MET A 192 10.06 -4.96 -17.97
CA MET A 192 11.38 -4.38 -17.70
C MET A 192 11.70 -3.28 -18.72
N LYS A 193 11.39 -3.48 -19.99
CA LYS A 193 11.59 -2.45 -21.03
C LYS A 193 10.73 -1.22 -20.76
N ASN A 194 9.47 -1.39 -20.40
CA ASN A 194 8.60 -0.27 -20.02
C ASN A 194 9.13 0.48 -18.80
N GLU A 195 9.59 -0.23 -17.77
CA GLU A 195 10.14 0.41 -16.57
C GLU A 195 11.45 1.15 -16.84
N LEU A 196 12.28 0.67 -17.74
CA LEU A 196 13.51 1.35 -18.15
C LEU A 196 13.25 2.65 -18.93
N ASP A 197 12.07 2.83 -19.50
CA ASP A 197 11.64 4.12 -20.05
C ASP A 197 11.29 5.16 -18.96
N LEU A 198 10.97 4.70 -17.76
CA LEU A 198 10.55 5.53 -16.63
C LEU A 198 11.66 5.72 -15.58
N HIS A 199 12.51 4.71 -15.39
CA HIS A 199 13.50 4.62 -14.35
C HIS A 199 14.83 4.07 -14.87
N THR A 200 15.92 4.35 -14.18
CA THR A 200 17.21 3.71 -14.47
C THR A 200 17.24 2.28 -13.94
N GLN A 201 18.13 1.46 -14.48
CA GLN A 201 18.34 0.09 -13.99
C GLN A 201 18.70 0.06 -12.51
N ALA A 202 19.49 1.02 -12.03
CA ALA A 202 19.88 1.12 -10.63
C ALA A 202 18.67 1.43 -9.74
N GLU A 203 17.80 2.34 -10.16
CA GLU A 203 16.55 2.67 -9.45
C GLU A 203 15.60 1.46 -9.36
N ILE A 204 15.43 0.72 -10.46
CA ILE A 204 14.59 -0.48 -10.50
C ILE A 204 15.13 -1.54 -9.55
N SER A 205 16.44 -1.81 -9.60
CA SER A 205 17.09 -2.80 -8.73
C SER A 205 16.98 -2.44 -7.25
N ALA A 206 17.21 -1.17 -6.91
CA ALA A 206 17.10 -0.69 -5.53
C ALA A 206 15.65 -0.76 -5.02
N TYR A 207 14.69 -0.37 -5.84
CA TYR A 207 13.27 -0.38 -5.47
C TYR A 207 12.76 -1.80 -5.16
N PHE A 208 13.01 -2.75 -6.04
CA PHE A 208 12.58 -4.14 -5.84
C PHE A 208 13.34 -4.84 -4.72
N ALA A 209 14.61 -4.49 -4.49
CA ALA A 209 15.35 -4.98 -3.34
C ALA A 209 14.71 -4.52 -2.02
N ASP A 210 14.30 -3.26 -1.93
CA ASP A 210 13.62 -2.72 -0.77
C ASP A 210 12.24 -3.35 -0.56
N VAL A 211 11.46 -3.51 -1.63
CA VAL A 211 10.14 -4.17 -1.59
C VAL A 211 10.30 -5.62 -1.08
N TYR A 212 11.21 -6.38 -1.64
CA TYR A 212 11.42 -7.77 -1.25
C TYR A 212 11.89 -7.90 0.21
N LYS A 213 12.87 -7.10 0.60
CA LYS A 213 13.35 -7.04 1.99
C LYS A 213 12.21 -6.73 2.96
N THR A 214 11.40 -5.73 2.66
CA THR A 214 10.27 -5.33 3.51
C THR A 214 9.24 -6.45 3.62
N MET A 215 8.91 -7.12 2.52
CA MET A 215 8.01 -8.27 2.53
C MET A 215 8.53 -9.41 3.41
N GLN A 216 9.81 -9.74 3.30
CA GLN A 216 10.44 -10.79 4.12
C GLN A 216 10.45 -10.44 5.61
N GLU A 217 10.84 -9.23 5.94
CA GLU A 217 10.87 -8.76 7.33
C GLU A 217 9.45 -8.74 7.93
N CYS A 218 8.46 -8.35 7.15
CA CYS A 218 7.06 -8.36 7.56
C CYS A 218 6.58 -9.78 7.89
N ILE A 219 6.84 -10.75 7.01
CA ILE A 219 6.50 -12.16 7.24
C ILE A 219 7.21 -12.68 8.49
N GLU A 220 8.51 -12.47 8.60
CA GLU A 220 9.31 -12.97 9.73
C GLU A 220 8.82 -12.38 11.06
N HIS A 221 8.55 -11.07 11.10
CA HIS A 221 8.02 -10.42 12.28
C HIS A 221 6.64 -10.99 12.66
N GLY A 222 5.75 -11.18 11.69
CA GLY A 222 4.41 -11.75 11.92
C GLY A 222 4.44 -13.21 12.39
N LEU A 223 5.37 -14.02 11.88
CA LEU A 223 5.57 -15.42 12.30
C LEU A 223 6.11 -15.57 13.72
N ASN A 224 6.72 -14.54 14.27
CA ASN A 224 7.34 -14.53 15.59
C ASN A 224 6.64 -13.64 16.61
N THR A 225 5.55 -13.00 16.27
CA THR A 225 4.81 -12.09 17.15
C THR A 225 3.53 -12.73 17.64
N GLU A 226 3.41 -12.85 18.94
CA GLU A 226 2.19 -13.32 19.64
C GLU A 226 1.41 -12.15 20.21
N GLY A 227 0.20 -12.42 20.65
CA GLY A 227 -0.64 -11.45 21.34
C GLY A 227 -1.99 -11.24 20.69
N VAL A 228 -2.55 -10.06 20.93
CA VAL A 228 -3.88 -9.66 20.48
C VAL A 228 -3.76 -8.44 19.59
N LEU A 229 -4.43 -8.46 18.46
CA LEU A 229 -4.49 -7.33 17.54
C LEU A 229 -5.22 -6.14 18.18
N PRO A 230 -4.83 -4.90 17.85
CA PRO A 230 -5.53 -3.73 18.34
C PRO A 230 -7.00 -3.71 17.88
N GLY A 231 -7.85 -3.07 18.68
CA GLY A 231 -9.27 -2.90 18.38
C GLY A 231 -10.20 -3.59 19.41
N PRO A 232 -11.48 -3.30 19.32
CA PRO A 232 -12.46 -3.76 20.32
C PRO A 232 -12.74 -5.27 20.26
N LEU A 233 -12.50 -5.90 19.11
CA LEU A 233 -12.76 -7.32 18.89
C LEU A 233 -11.73 -8.25 19.55
N ARG A 234 -10.58 -7.72 19.99
CA ARG A 234 -9.51 -8.47 20.63
C ARG A 234 -9.12 -9.76 19.91
N VAL A 235 -8.94 -9.65 18.61
CA VAL A 235 -8.59 -10.79 17.73
C VAL A 235 -7.19 -11.30 18.10
N PRO A 236 -7.03 -12.57 18.48
CA PRO A 236 -5.70 -13.14 18.77
C PRO A 236 -4.90 -13.31 17.48
N ARG A 237 -3.59 -13.08 17.56
CA ARG A 237 -2.66 -13.46 16.50
C ARG A 237 -2.54 -14.97 16.42
N ARG A 238 -2.49 -15.50 15.20
CA ARG A 238 -2.49 -16.94 14.92
C ARG A 238 -1.28 -17.42 14.15
N ALA A 239 -0.61 -16.52 13.41
CA ALA A 239 0.50 -16.89 12.53
C ALA A 239 1.67 -17.55 13.30
N ALA A 240 2.03 -17.04 14.47
CA ALA A 240 3.12 -17.57 15.27
C ALA A 240 2.84 -19.02 15.76
N SER A 241 1.63 -19.30 16.22
CA SER A 241 1.25 -20.66 16.64
C SER A 241 1.17 -21.62 15.45
N LEU A 242 0.67 -21.17 14.32
CA LEU A 242 0.65 -21.98 13.10
C LEU A 242 2.06 -22.28 12.58
N ASN A 243 2.96 -21.31 12.67
CA ASN A 243 4.37 -21.51 12.33
C ASN A 243 5.03 -22.61 13.20
N ARG A 244 4.79 -22.57 14.51
CA ARG A 244 5.29 -23.63 15.42
C ARG A 244 4.70 -24.99 15.07
N LEU A 245 3.42 -25.06 14.78
CA LEU A 245 2.74 -26.31 14.41
C LEU A 245 3.31 -26.89 13.12
N LEU A 246 3.44 -26.10 12.06
CA LEU A 246 3.92 -26.56 10.76
C LEU A 246 5.44 -26.87 10.77
N THR A 247 6.20 -26.23 11.64
CA THR A 247 7.63 -26.49 11.79
C THR A 247 7.89 -27.77 12.61
N SER A 248 7.06 -28.05 13.61
CA SER A 248 7.19 -29.21 14.48
C SER A 248 6.61 -30.50 13.88
N SER A 249 5.65 -30.39 12.95
CA SER A 249 5.12 -31.54 12.24
C SER A 249 6.18 -32.09 11.28
N ASN A 250 6.68 -33.31 11.61
CA ASN A 250 7.71 -33.98 10.83
C ASN A 250 7.38 -33.97 9.33
N SER A 251 8.40 -33.73 8.53
CA SER A 251 8.39 -33.64 7.06
C SER A 251 7.98 -34.93 6.33
N LEU A 252 7.48 -35.94 7.01
CA LEU A 252 7.08 -37.23 6.44
C LEU A 252 5.65 -37.26 5.88
N SER A 253 4.89 -36.20 6.04
CA SER A 253 3.54 -36.13 5.46
C SER A 253 3.61 -35.59 4.02
N ASN A 254 3.30 -36.46 3.08
CA ASN A 254 3.04 -36.10 1.66
C ASN A 254 1.65 -35.47 1.47
N ASP A 255 1.14 -34.73 2.45
CA ASP A 255 -0.15 -34.08 2.36
C ASP A 255 -0.09 -32.92 1.36
N PRO A 256 -0.83 -32.99 0.26
CA PRO A 256 -0.87 -31.90 -0.73
C PRO A 256 -1.46 -30.59 -0.17
N MET A 257 -2.22 -30.65 0.92
CA MET A 257 -2.76 -29.47 1.60
C MET A 257 -1.70 -28.69 2.35
N LYS A 258 -0.53 -29.25 2.59
CA LYS A 258 0.60 -28.54 3.25
C LYS A 258 1.02 -27.27 2.51
N VAL A 259 0.92 -27.26 1.19
CA VAL A 259 1.18 -26.08 0.37
C VAL A 259 0.21 -24.96 0.71
N VAL A 260 -1.07 -25.28 0.81
CA VAL A 260 -2.13 -24.33 1.17
C VAL A 260 -1.91 -23.78 2.58
N ASP A 261 -1.56 -24.66 3.53
CA ASP A 261 -1.29 -24.25 4.91
C ASP A 261 -0.10 -23.30 5.01
N LEU A 262 0.98 -23.56 4.25
CA LEU A 262 2.15 -22.68 4.21
C LEU A 262 1.83 -21.30 3.64
N ILE A 263 1.12 -21.25 2.50
CA ILE A 263 0.73 -19.98 1.89
C ILE A 263 -0.20 -19.20 2.82
N ASN A 264 -1.17 -19.88 3.42
CA ASN A 264 -2.09 -19.25 4.39
C ASN A 264 -1.34 -18.72 5.62
N MET A 265 -0.37 -19.44 6.12
CA MET A 265 0.47 -19.03 7.25
C MET A 265 1.24 -17.73 6.92
N PHE A 266 1.88 -17.67 5.76
CA PHE A 266 2.61 -16.46 5.34
C PHE A 266 1.68 -15.28 5.10
N ALA A 267 0.54 -15.51 4.45
CA ALA A 267 -0.45 -14.45 4.23
C ALA A 267 -1.04 -13.93 5.55
N LEU A 268 -1.32 -14.83 6.48
CA LEU A 268 -1.83 -14.48 7.82
C LEU A 268 -0.80 -13.66 8.60
N ALA A 269 0.48 -14.01 8.53
CA ALA A 269 1.56 -13.25 9.17
C ALA A 269 1.57 -11.79 8.71
N VAL A 270 1.48 -11.56 7.41
CA VAL A 270 1.41 -10.20 6.84
C VAL A 270 0.12 -9.49 7.22
N ASN A 271 -1.02 -10.17 7.15
CA ASN A 271 -2.32 -9.57 7.51
C ASN A 271 -2.38 -9.14 8.96
N GLU A 272 -1.80 -9.92 9.87
CA GLU A 272 -1.70 -9.56 11.29
C GLU A 272 -0.79 -8.36 11.51
N GLU A 273 0.35 -8.28 10.82
CA GLU A 273 1.21 -7.09 10.84
C GLU A 273 0.48 -5.85 10.31
N ASN A 274 -0.24 -6.00 9.20
CA ASN A 274 -1.07 -4.91 8.67
C ASN A 274 -2.11 -4.42 9.67
N ALA A 275 -2.84 -5.33 10.28
CA ALA A 275 -3.87 -5.00 11.28
C ALA A 275 -3.28 -4.34 12.54
N ALA A 276 -2.05 -4.66 12.88
CA ALA A 276 -1.34 -4.06 14.01
C ALA A 276 -0.70 -2.70 13.71
N GLY A 277 -0.83 -2.18 12.50
CA GLY A 277 -0.18 -0.94 12.08
C GLY A 277 1.30 -1.09 11.76
N GLY A 278 1.75 -2.31 11.46
CA GLY A 278 3.13 -2.65 11.14
C GLY A 278 3.55 -2.21 9.74
N ARG A 279 4.84 -2.41 9.45
CA ARG A 279 5.44 -2.15 8.15
C ARG A 279 5.03 -3.21 7.15
N VAL A 280 4.38 -2.81 6.07
CA VAL A 280 3.92 -3.69 5.00
C VAL A 280 4.24 -3.09 3.63
N VAL A 281 4.13 -3.92 2.60
CA VAL A 281 4.10 -3.47 1.21
C VAL A 281 2.67 -3.59 0.71
N THR A 282 2.06 -2.51 0.24
CA THR A 282 0.77 -2.58 -0.44
C THR A 282 0.92 -3.39 -1.74
N ALA A 283 0.02 -4.35 -1.99
CA ALA A 283 0.10 -5.23 -3.15
C ALA A 283 -1.30 -5.70 -3.63
N PRO A 284 -2.08 -4.90 -4.36
CA PRO A 284 -1.93 -3.47 -4.63
C PRO A 284 -2.48 -2.56 -3.53
N THR A 285 -3.17 -3.12 -2.54
CA THR A 285 -3.76 -2.43 -1.38
C THR A 285 -3.27 -3.04 -0.08
N ASN A 286 -3.55 -2.39 1.05
CA ASN A 286 -3.24 -2.94 2.36
C ASN A 286 -4.12 -4.14 2.72
N GLY A 287 -5.40 -4.11 2.38
CA GLY A 287 -6.34 -5.19 2.70
C GLY A 287 -5.96 -6.54 2.08
N ALA A 288 -5.25 -6.53 0.98
CA ALA A 288 -4.79 -7.73 0.27
C ALA A 288 -3.27 -7.92 0.28
N CYS A 289 -2.53 -7.17 1.10
CA CYS A 289 -1.07 -7.11 1.05
C CYS A 289 -0.35 -8.42 1.42
N GLY A 290 -1.05 -9.39 2.00
CA GLY A 290 -0.48 -10.68 2.39
C GLY A 290 -0.31 -11.67 1.25
N ILE A 291 -1.04 -11.54 0.17
CA ILE A 291 -1.15 -12.59 -0.86
C ILE A 291 0.11 -12.68 -1.73
N VAL A 292 0.53 -11.58 -2.33
CA VAL A 292 1.71 -11.56 -3.22
C VAL A 292 2.98 -12.00 -2.48
N PRO A 293 3.30 -11.47 -1.29
CA PRO A 293 4.48 -11.93 -0.57
C PRO A 293 4.38 -13.37 -0.08
N ALA A 294 3.19 -13.87 0.26
CA ALA A 294 2.99 -15.24 0.71
C ALA A 294 3.33 -16.27 -0.37
N VAL A 295 2.92 -16.03 -1.60
CA VAL A 295 3.23 -16.92 -2.74
C VAL A 295 4.73 -16.92 -3.03
N LEU A 296 5.38 -15.76 -2.97
CA LEU A 296 6.83 -15.67 -3.18
C LEU A 296 7.61 -16.35 -2.04
N ALA A 297 7.15 -16.23 -0.80
CA ALA A 297 7.75 -16.92 0.35
C ALA A 297 7.61 -18.45 0.23
N TYR A 298 6.46 -18.92 -0.25
CA TYR A 298 6.28 -20.34 -0.56
C TYR A 298 7.26 -20.81 -1.63
N TYR A 299 7.44 -20.04 -2.71
CA TYR A 299 8.41 -20.35 -3.76
C TYR A 299 9.84 -20.44 -3.21
N ASP A 300 10.26 -19.47 -2.41
CA ASP A 300 11.56 -19.42 -1.75
C ASP A 300 11.83 -20.64 -0.88
N ARG A 301 10.82 -21.07 -0.14
CA ARG A 301 10.96 -22.15 0.84
C ARG A 301 10.88 -23.54 0.22
N CYS A 302 10.07 -23.73 -0.81
CA CYS A 302 9.67 -25.05 -1.28
C CYS A 302 10.10 -25.37 -2.72
N ILE A 303 10.45 -24.39 -3.53
CA ILE A 303 10.77 -24.60 -4.94
C ILE A 303 12.23 -24.23 -5.21
N GLU A 304 12.60 -22.98 -5.06
CA GLU A 304 13.95 -22.49 -5.33
C GLU A 304 14.24 -21.25 -4.49
N LYS A 305 15.43 -21.10 -3.99
CA LYS A 305 15.88 -19.92 -3.25
C LYS A 305 15.74 -18.66 -4.11
N VAL A 306 15.00 -17.69 -3.63
CA VAL A 306 14.74 -16.44 -4.34
C VAL A 306 15.99 -15.59 -4.40
N THR A 307 16.38 -15.24 -5.63
CA THR A 307 17.46 -14.32 -5.96
C THR A 307 16.92 -12.98 -6.44
N PRO A 308 17.73 -11.91 -6.56
CA PRO A 308 17.30 -10.64 -7.14
C PRO A 308 16.67 -10.77 -8.54
N GLU A 309 17.18 -11.67 -9.37
CA GLU A 309 16.56 -11.95 -10.67
C GLU A 309 15.16 -12.53 -10.52
N ILE A 310 14.97 -13.50 -9.61
CA ILE A 310 13.69 -14.17 -9.40
C ILE A 310 12.65 -13.17 -8.87
N TYR A 311 12.94 -12.42 -7.81
CA TYR A 311 11.93 -11.49 -7.29
C TYR A 311 11.63 -10.35 -8.26
N THR A 312 12.60 -9.90 -9.04
CA THR A 312 12.39 -8.87 -10.06
C THR A 312 11.42 -9.36 -11.13
N ARG A 313 11.62 -10.57 -11.65
CA ARG A 313 10.68 -11.20 -12.60
C ARG A 313 9.29 -11.35 -12.02
N TYR A 314 9.21 -11.81 -10.78
CA TYR A 314 7.95 -11.98 -10.07
C TYR A 314 7.18 -10.67 -9.92
N PHE A 315 7.83 -9.61 -9.46
CA PHE A 315 7.19 -8.30 -9.29
C PHE A 315 6.80 -7.66 -10.62
N LEU A 316 7.62 -7.79 -11.64
CA LEU A 316 7.30 -7.26 -12.97
C LEU A 316 6.06 -7.95 -13.57
N ALA A 317 5.98 -9.26 -13.52
CA ALA A 317 4.81 -10.00 -14.00
C ALA A 317 3.56 -9.75 -13.16
N SER A 318 3.67 -9.76 -11.85
CA SER A 318 2.57 -9.44 -10.92
C SER A 318 2.09 -8.00 -11.11
N GLY A 319 3.02 -7.06 -11.24
CA GLY A 319 2.72 -5.65 -11.44
C GLY A 319 2.03 -5.36 -12.77
N ALA A 320 2.39 -6.07 -13.84
CA ALA A 320 1.71 -5.95 -15.14
C ALA A 320 0.21 -6.21 -15.03
N ILE A 321 -0.18 -7.20 -14.25
CA ILE A 321 -1.57 -7.55 -14.01
C ILE A 321 -2.25 -6.54 -13.07
N GLY A 322 -1.57 -6.11 -12.04
CA GLY A 322 -2.05 -5.05 -11.15
C GLY A 322 -2.37 -3.75 -11.90
N ILE A 323 -1.53 -3.36 -12.83
CA ILE A 323 -1.73 -2.20 -13.70
C ILE A 323 -3.00 -2.35 -14.54
N LEU A 324 -3.25 -3.52 -15.13
CA LEU A 324 -4.47 -3.78 -15.90
C LEU A 324 -5.73 -3.56 -15.05
N TYR A 325 -5.74 -4.06 -13.83
CA TYR A 325 -6.86 -3.85 -12.92
C TYR A 325 -7.02 -2.38 -12.55
N LYS A 326 -5.91 -1.70 -12.21
CA LYS A 326 -5.94 -0.28 -11.86
C LYS A 326 -6.47 0.61 -12.99
N MET A 327 -6.18 0.25 -14.24
CA MET A 327 -6.63 1.01 -15.41
C MET A 327 -8.10 0.77 -15.77
N ASN A 328 -8.61 -0.43 -15.54
CA ASN A 328 -9.92 -0.87 -16.05
C ASN A 328 -10.99 -1.03 -14.96
N ALA A 329 -10.60 -1.00 -13.69
CA ALA A 329 -11.51 -1.18 -12.56
C ALA A 329 -11.01 -0.42 -11.33
N SER A 330 -11.89 -0.26 -10.36
CA SER A 330 -11.44 0.19 -9.03
C SER A 330 -10.74 -0.96 -8.31
N ILE A 331 -9.63 -0.64 -7.65
CA ILE A 331 -8.94 -1.53 -6.71
C ILE A 331 -9.21 -1.12 -5.25
N SER A 332 -10.09 -0.15 -5.03
CA SER A 332 -10.45 0.34 -3.71
C SER A 332 -11.45 -0.60 -3.03
N GLY A 333 -11.10 -1.06 -1.83
CA GLY A 333 -12.02 -1.86 -1.01
C GLY A 333 -13.31 -1.13 -0.65
N ALA A 334 -13.29 0.20 -0.63
CA ALA A 334 -14.47 1.03 -0.40
C ALA A 334 -15.49 0.92 -1.55
N GLU A 335 -15.01 0.83 -2.79
CA GLU A 335 -15.87 0.77 -3.98
C GLU A 335 -16.26 -0.67 -4.37
N VAL A 336 -15.30 -1.59 -4.34
CA VAL A 336 -15.47 -2.97 -4.85
C VAL A 336 -15.48 -4.03 -3.76
N GLY A 337 -15.30 -3.64 -2.50
CA GLY A 337 -15.23 -4.53 -1.35
C GLY A 337 -13.92 -5.33 -1.29
N CYS A 338 -13.78 -6.09 -0.21
CA CYS A 338 -12.58 -6.92 0.02
C CYS A 338 -12.38 -7.99 -1.06
N GLN A 339 -13.46 -8.50 -1.66
CA GLN A 339 -13.37 -9.49 -2.74
C GLN A 339 -12.67 -8.94 -3.98
N GLY A 340 -12.94 -7.69 -4.36
CA GLY A 340 -12.25 -7.02 -5.46
C GLY A 340 -10.76 -6.84 -5.18
N GLU A 341 -10.39 -6.43 -3.97
CA GLU A 341 -8.99 -6.30 -3.56
C GLU A 341 -8.26 -7.65 -3.58
N VAL A 342 -8.84 -8.66 -2.94
CA VAL A 342 -8.25 -10.00 -2.81
C VAL A 342 -8.16 -10.67 -4.18
N GLY A 343 -9.18 -10.56 -5.04
CA GLY A 343 -9.17 -11.10 -6.39
C GLY A 343 -8.05 -10.52 -7.24
N VAL A 344 -7.80 -9.21 -7.15
CA VAL A 344 -6.68 -8.55 -7.84
C VAL A 344 -5.35 -9.10 -7.36
N ALA A 345 -5.12 -9.16 -6.06
CA ALA A 345 -3.88 -9.66 -5.48
C ALA A 345 -3.63 -11.15 -5.82
N CYS A 346 -4.68 -11.97 -5.82
CA CYS A 346 -4.59 -13.37 -6.25
C CYS A 346 -4.20 -13.48 -7.72
N SER A 347 -4.77 -12.67 -8.59
CA SER A 347 -4.41 -12.62 -10.01
C SER A 347 -2.96 -12.18 -10.22
N MET A 348 -2.51 -11.18 -9.48
CA MET A 348 -1.12 -10.72 -9.49
C MET A 348 -0.15 -11.83 -9.06
N ALA A 349 -0.44 -12.50 -7.95
CA ALA A 349 0.40 -13.59 -7.43
C ALA A 349 0.42 -14.78 -8.39
N ALA A 350 -0.72 -15.14 -8.97
CA ALA A 350 -0.81 -16.22 -9.96
C ALA A 350 0.03 -15.93 -11.20
N ALA A 351 -0.03 -14.70 -11.71
CA ALA A 351 0.79 -14.28 -12.86
C ALA A 351 2.29 -14.32 -12.56
N GLY A 352 2.70 -13.83 -11.39
CA GLY A 352 4.08 -13.87 -10.96
C GLY A 352 4.61 -15.30 -10.80
N LEU A 353 3.84 -16.18 -10.18
CA LEU A 353 4.21 -17.58 -10.02
C LEU A 353 4.28 -18.30 -11.37
N ALA A 354 3.30 -18.08 -12.25
CA ALA A 354 3.31 -18.64 -13.61
C ALA A 354 4.55 -18.23 -14.40
N GLU A 355 4.97 -16.98 -14.29
CA GLU A 355 6.22 -16.49 -14.89
C GLU A 355 7.44 -17.26 -14.38
N LEU A 356 7.55 -17.44 -13.06
CA LEU A 356 8.67 -18.17 -12.45
C LEU A 356 8.70 -19.65 -12.81
N LEU A 357 7.53 -20.27 -12.97
CA LEU A 357 7.41 -21.69 -13.37
C LEU A 357 7.53 -21.90 -14.88
N GLY A 358 7.81 -20.88 -15.66
CA GLY A 358 7.98 -20.98 -17.10
C GLY A 358 6.69 -21.32 -17.86
N ALA A 359 5.52 -20.96 -17.30
CA ALA A 359 4.25 -21.18 -17.96
C ALA A 359 4.17 -20.39 -19.28
N SER A 360 3.57 -21.02 -20.31
CA SER A 360 3.31 -20.31 -21.57
C SER A 360 2.30 -19.17 -21.33
N LEU A 361 2.39 -18.12 -22.15
CA LEU A 361 1.49 -16.96 -22.09
C LEU A 361 0.01 -17.37 -22.08
N ASN A 362 -0.37 -18.38 -22.86
CA ASN A 362 -1.75 -18.89 -22.89
C ASN A 362 -2.18 -19.54 -21.56
N LYS A 363 -1.28 -20.24 -20.88
CA LYS A 363 -1.55 -20.82 -19.56
C LYS A 363 -1.66 -19.75 -18.48
N SER A 364 -0.84 -18.71 -18.54
CA SER A 364 -0.94 -17.58 -17.62
C SER A 364 -2.28 -16.87 -17.73
N VAL A 365 -2.79 -16.66 -18.93
CA VAL A 365 -4.11 -16.06 -19.18
C VAL A 365 -5.26 -16.96 -18.69
N LEU A 366 -5.15 -18.27 -18.89
CA LEU A 366 -6.14 -19.23 -18.40
C LEU A 366 -6.20 -19.22 -16.86
N LEU A 367 -5.07 -19.16 -16.19
CA LEU A 367 -4.98 -19.02 -14.74
C LEU A 367 -5.63 -17.71 -14.25
N LEU A 368 -5.39 -16.59 -14.94
CA LEU A 368 -6.01 -15.31 -14.63
C LEU A 368 -7.52 -15.35 -14.77
N LYS A 369 -8.03 -15.96 -15.84
CA LYS A 369 -9.47 -16.12 -16.07
C LYS A 369 -10.11 -17.03 -15.03
N SER A 370 -9.45 -18.11 -14.61
CA SER A 370 -9.99 -19.04 -13.60
C SER A 370 -10.04 -18.40 -12.22
N VAL A 371 -9.05 -17.59 -11.84
CA VAL A 371 -9.08 -16.87 -10.57
C VAL A 371 -10.21 -15.84 -10.57
N TRP A 372 -10.43 -15.17 -11.69
CA TRP A 372 -11.49 -14.15 -11.81
C TRP A 372 -12.91 -14.73 -11.82
N SER A 373 -13.07 -15.96 -12.28
CA SER A 373 -14.38 -16.64 -12.29
C SER A 373 -14.81 -17.22 -10.93
N ILE A 374 -13.90 -17.24 -9.96
CA ILE A 374 -14.13 -17.75 -8.60
C ILE A 374 -14.44 -16.61 -7.61
N THR A 375 -14.13 -15.37 -7.98
CA THR A 375 -14.41 -14.17 -7.18
C THR A 375 -15.65 -13.44 -7.67
#